data_6ee381c7e2c6d6e4408ffcccd1eb5c55
#
_entry.id   6ee381c7e2c6d6e4408ffcccd1eb5c55
#
_cell.length_a   1.000
_cell.length_b   1.000
_cell.length_c   1.000
_cell.angle_alpha   90.00
_cell.angle_beta   90.00
_cell.angle_gamma   90.00
#
_symmetry.space_group_name_H-M   'P 1'
#
loop_
_entity.id
_entity.type
_entity.pdbx_description
1 polymer ?
#
loop_
_entity_poly.entity_id
_entity_poly.type
_entity_poly.pdbx_seq_one_letter_code
_entity_poly.pdbx_strand_id
1 'polypeptide(L)'
;MSPRPHRPPRWRAFPLVLLLGGCADLAGGVAARLTPPSQPVDSRLRESIHIVRVPAADANIVVTSFRPRGTGPFPWIVLSHGTATTPAANRAMGRFRPLSAVNEWLQRGYAVLAPVRRGYGASGGAVFGDSYGSCARPDFRRAGEGGALDLLATVDWAKTQPDLDPRRWLLVGQSAGGFASIYMASARPEGLVAVLAFAPGRGGRPDTHPGEPCAPDALAQLFASIAPRIAVPVLWFYARNDEFFGPPVQRQWFAAFQNAGGRGELVVVPPFPTARGHGVFTSAIGVTLWTPAVATFFRSQVIDLPF
;
A
#
# COMPACT_ATOMS: atom_id res chain seq x y z
N MET A 1 -1.37 -70.90 -24.23
CA MET A 1 -2.40 -70.14 -23.47
C MET A 1 -2.31 -68.67 -23.84
N SER A 2 -3.17 -68.26 -24.77
CA SER A 2 -3.19 -66.82 -25.22
C SER A 2 -4.24 -66.06 -24.46
N PRO A 3 -3.97 -64.76 -24.04
CA PRO A 3 -4.99 -63.93 -23.35
C PRO A 3 -5.94 -63.30 -24.36
N ARG A 4 -7.24 -63.32 -24.00
CA ARG A 4 -8.34 -62.71 -24.78
C ARG A 4 -8.33 -61.19 -24.68
N PRO A 5 -8.75 -60.43 -25.74
CA PRO A 5 -8.84 -59.01 -25.71
C PRO A 5 -10.11 -58.53 -25.01
N HIS A 6 -9.95 -57.49 -24.17
CA HIS A 6 -11.05 -56.73 -23.52
C HIS A 6 -11.80 -55.87 -24.53
N ARG A 7 -13.15 -55.95 -24.53
CA ARG A 7 -14.06 -55.05 -25.26
C ARG A 7 -14.37 -53.82 -24.41
N PRO A 8 -14.41 -52.58 -24.98
CA PRO A 8 -14.85 -51.42 -24.27
C PRO A 8 -16.38 -51.33 -24.16
N PRO A 9 -16.93 -50.62 -23.14
CA PRO A 9 -18.38 -50.53 -22.93
C PRO A 9 -19.04 -49.58 -23.92
N ARG A 10 -20.21 -49.98 -24.41
CA ARG A 10 -21.10 -49.22 -25.31
C ARG A 10 -21.79 -48.09 -24.51
N TRP A 11 -21.57 -46.86 -24.90
CA TRP A 11 -22.33 -45.72 -24.45
C TRP A 11 -23.67 -45.64 -25.18
N ARG A 12 -24.77 -45.67 -24.41
CA ARG A 12 -26.12 -45.47 -24.93
C ARG A 12 -26.34 -43.98 -25.14
N ALA A 13 -26.72 -43.58 -26.36
CA ALA A 13 -27.16 -42.24 -26.69
C ALA A 13 -28.55 -41.98 -26.06
N PHE A 14 -28.68 -40.89 -25.30
CA PHE A 14 -29.95 -40.32 -24.88
C PHE A 14 -30.36 -39.22 -25.85
N PRO A 15 -31.67 -39.09 -26.19
CA PRO A 15 -32.13 -38.07 -27.14
C PRO A 15 -32.07 -36.66 -26.53
N LEU A 16 -31.60 -35.76 -27.35
CA LEU A 16 -31.55 -34.32 -27.09
C LEU A 16 -32.98 -33.76 -27.19
N VAL A 17 -33.58 -33.38 -26.06
CA VAL A 17 -34.81 -32.56 -26.03
C VAL A 17 -34.40 -31.10 -26.07
N LEU A 18 -34.62 -30.43 -27.20
CA LEU A 18 -34.54 -28.98 -27.31
C LEU A 18 -35.71 -28.36 -26.57
N LEU A 19 -35.45 -27.78 -25.42
CA LEU A 19 -36.31 -26.76 -24.80
C LEU A 19 -35.75 -25.39 -25.12
N LEU A 20 -36.41 -24.71 -26.07
CA LEU A 20 -36.30 -23.30 -26.30
C LEU A 20 -36.97 -22.57 -25.11
N GLY A 21 -36.18 -22.00 -24.27
CA GLY A 21 -36.65 -21.21 -23.13
C GLY A 21 -35.69 -20.06 -22.84
N GLY A 22 -36.12 -18.88 -23.21
CA GLY A 22 -35.82 -17.54 -22.67
C GLY A 22 -34.37 -17.23 -22.30
N CYS A 23 -33.71 -16.40 -23.10
CA CYS A 23 -32.59 -15.57 -22.65
C CYS A 23 -33.08 -14.67 -21.50
N ALA A 24 -32.73 -15.00 -20.25
CA ALA A 24 -32.77 -14.06 -19.16
C ALA A 24 -31.30 -13.72 -18.82
N ASP A 25 -30.95 -12.48 -19.12
CA ASP A 25 -29.65 -11.88 -18.74
C ASP A 25 -29.40 -12.04 -17.25
N LEU A 26 -28.56 -12.99 -16.85
CA LEU A 26 -27.95 -13.07 -15.54
C LEU A 26 -26.51 -12.55 -15.60
N ALA A 27 -26.33 -11.37 -16.19
CA ALA A 27 -25.12 -10.56 -16.06
C ALA A 27 -25.32 -9.49 -14.99
N GLY A 28 -25.75 -9.89 -13.80
CA GLY A 28 -25.91 -9.02 -12.63
C GLY A 28 -24.80 -9.23 -11.60
N GLY A 29 -23.55 -9.17 -12.02
CA GLY A 29 -22.46 -8.90 -11.09
C GLY A 29 -22.68 -7.50 -10.51
N VAL A 30 -23.13 -7.41 -9.24
CA VAL A 30 -23.25 -6.15 -8.51
C VAL A 30 -21.83 -5.63 -8.32
N ALA A 31 -21.33 -4.88 -9.31
CA ALA A 31 -20.14 -4.06 -9.12
C ALA A 31 -20.45 -3.15 -7.93
N ALA A 32 -19.79 -3.38 -6.80
CA ALA A 32 -19.95 -2.54 -5.63
C ALA A 32 -19.75 -1.09 -6.08
N ARG A 33 -20.83 -0.30 -6.05
CA ARG A 33 -20.80 1.11 -6.48
C ARG A 33 -19.82 1.82 -5.58
N LEU A 34 -18.72 2.31 -6.17
CA LEU A 34 -17.82 3.19 -5.45
C LEU A 34 -18.60 4.43 -5.03
N THR A 35 -18.50 4.79 -3.74
CA THR A 35 -19.09 6.03 -3.26
C THR A 35 -18.36 7.19 -3.93
N PRO A 36 -19.07 8.11 -4.63
CA PRO A 36 -18.42 9.28 -5.22
C PRO A 36 -17.64 10.03 -4.15
N PRO A 37 -16.37 10.41 -4.40
CA PRO A 37 -15.61 11.14 -3.42
C PRO A 37 -16.23 12.50 -3.16
N SER A 38 -16.58 12.79 -1.90
CA SER A 38 -17.21 14.05 -1.48
C SER A 38 -16.30 15.27 -1.54
N GLN A 39 -14.97 15.05 -1.62
CA GLN A 39 -13.98 16.11 -1.64
C GLN A 39 -13.74 16.59 -3.09
N PRO A 40 -13.86 17.90 -3.38
CA PRO A 40 -13.59 18.44 -4.71
C PRO A 40 -12.10 18.28 -5.08
N VAL A 41 -11.83 18.23 -6.39
CA VAL A 41 -10.45 18.26 -6.92
C VAL A 41 -9.90 19.68 -6.88
N ASP A 42 -8.58 19.81 -6.65
CA ASP A 42 -7.87 21.09 -6.71
C ASP A 42 -7.10 21.20 -8.04
N SER A 43 -7.61 22.03 -8.94
CA SER A 43 -7.00 22.23 -10.26
C SER A 43 -5.59 22.84 -10.19
N ARG A 44 -5.26 23.59 -9.12
CA ARG A 44 -3.92 24.16 -8.91
C ARG A 44 -2.87 23.07 -8.70
N LEU A 45 -3.27 21.92 -8.17
CA LEU A 45 -2.43 20.72 -7.96
C LEU A 45 -2.52 19.76 -9.14
N ARG A 46 -3.21 20.12 -10.22
CA ARG A 46 -3.52 19.24 -11.35
C ARG A 46 -4.05 17.89 -10.84
N GLU A 47 -4.94 17.97 -9.85
CA GLU A 47 -5.52 16.82 -9.17
C GLU A 47 -6.56 16.15 -10.07
N SER A 48 -6.54 14.81 -10.12
CA SER A 48 -7.51 14.01 -10.85
C SER A 48 -7.85 12.73 -10.06
N ILE A 49 -9.04 12.18 -10.33
CA ILE A 49 -9.55 10.96 -9.68
C ILE A 49 -9.65 9.87 -10.73
N HIS A 50 -9.11 8.70 -10.41
CA HIS A 50 -9.13 7.53 -11.28
C HIS A 50 -9.74 6.34 -10.58
N ILE A 51 -10.45 5.51 -11.33
CA ILE A 51 -10.92 4.21 -10.89
C ILE A 51 -9.97 3.17 -11.48
N VAL A 52 -9.26 2.49 -10.61
CA VAL A 52 -8.25 1.50 -11.00
C VAL A 52 -8.72 0.11 -10.61
N ARG A 53 -8.71 -0.81 -11.57
CA ARG A 53 -9.05 -2.21 -11.35
C ARG A 53 -7.95 -2.91 -10.56
N VAL A 54 -8.33 -3.76 -9.60
CA VAL A 54 -7.46 -4.71 -8.88
C VAL A 54 -7.86 -6.12 -9.34
N PRO A 55 -7.26 -6.65 -10.43
CA PRO A 55 -7.76 -7.87 -11.07
C PRO A 55 -7.79 -9.08 -10.15
N ALA A 56 -6.71 -9.28 -9.38
CA ALA A 56 -6.57 -10.41 -8.45
C ALA A 56 -7.60 -10.42 -7.30
N ALA A 57 -8.30 -9.31 -7.08
CA ALA A 57 -9.31 -9.19 -6.03
C ALA A 57 -10.72 -8.93 -6.61
N ASP A 58 -10.87 -8.92 -7.93
CA ASP A 58 -12.11 -8.58 -8.64
C ASP A 58 -12.76 -7.30 -8.10
N ALA A 59 -11.96 -6.27 -7.87
CA ALA A 59 -12.38 -5.03 -7.22
C ALA A 59 -11.84 -3.80 -7.94
N ASN A 60 -12.39 -2.64 -7.60
CA ASN A 60 -11.88 -1.34 -8.02
C ASN A 60 -11.43 -0.53 -6.81
N ILE A 61 -10.41 0.30 -7.00
CA ILE A 61 -9.97 1.28 -6.02
C ILE A 61 -9.97 2.69 -6.61
N VAL A 62 -10.11 3.68 -5.75
CA VAL A 62 -9.98 5.09 -6.11
C VAL A 62 -8.53 5.51 -5.94
N VAL A 63 -7.94 6.05 -7.00
CA VAL A 63 -6.60 6.64 -6.99
C VAL A 63 -6.73 8.14 -7.23
N THR A 64 -6.26 8.95 -6.29
CA THR A 64 -6.11 10.38 -6.52
C THR A 64 -4.71 10.63 -7.06
N SER A 65 -4.61 11.31 -8.19
CA SER A 65 -3.33 11.72 -8.76
C SER A 65 -3.13 13.22 -8.67
N PHE A 66 -1.89 13.63 -8.47
CA PHE A 66 -1.44 15.02 -8.51
C PHE A 66 -0.25 15.11 -9.46
N ARG A 67 -0.15 16.20 -10.20
CA ARG A 67 0.93 16.39 -11.19
C ARG A 67 1.71 17.66 -10.88
N PRO A 68 3.05 17.63 -10.97
CA PRO A 68 3.85 18.85 -10.91
C PRO A 68 3.65 19.69 -12.17
N ARG A 69 4.22 20.88 -12.20
CA ARG A 69 4.24 21.70 -13.41
C ARG A 69 5.13 21.07 -14.48
N GLY A 70 4.84 21.33 -15.76
CA GLY A 70 5.57 20.78 -16.89
C GLY A 70 4.82 19.66 -17.62
N THR A 71 5.52 18.95 -18.48
CA THR A 71 4.93 17.95 -19.41
C THR A 71 5.31 16.50 -19.07
N GLY A 72 6.35 16.25 -18.28
CA GLY A 72 6.86 14.91 -17.96
C GLY A 72 7.82 14.37 -19.04
N PRO A 73 8.20 13.08 -19.03
CA PRO A 73 7.75 12.10 -18.02
C PRO A 73 8.32 12.42 -16.62
N PHE A 74 7.44 12.42 -15.63
CA PHE A 74 7.80 12.74 -14.24
C PHE A 74 8.28 11.50 -13.49
N PRO A 75 9.26 11.61 -12.57
CA PRO A 75 9.38 10.65 -11.48
C PRO A 75 8.11 10.71 -10.63
N TRP A 76 7.73 9.62 -10.00
CA TRP A 76 6.47 9.55 -9.27
C TRP A 76 6.54 8.71 -8.01
N ILE A 77 5.57 8.92 -7.13
CA ILE A 77 5.42 8.14 -5.91
C ILE A 77 4.03 7.49 -5.84
N VAL A 78 3.95 6.28 -5.30
CA VAL A 78 2.71 5.71 -4.75
C VAL A 78 2.67 6.04 -3.28
N LEU A 79 1.67 6.83 -2.89
CA LEU A 79 1.51 7.30 -1.53
C LEU A 79 0.43 6.50 -0.79
N SER A 80 0.85 5.55 0.04
CA SER A 80 -0.01 4.60 0.74
C SER A 80 -0.41 5.10 2.13
N HIS A 81 -1.73 5.18 2.39
CA HIS A 81 -2.30 5.68 3.65
C HIS A 81 -2.14 4.70 4.83
N GLY A 82 -2.18 5.23 6.05
CA GLY A 82 -2.32 4.45 7.28
C GLY A 82 -3.74 3.92 7.50
N THR A 83 -4.00 3.44 8.72
CA THR A 83 -5.33 3.04 9.19
C THR A 83 -5.69 3.80 10.45
N ALA A 84 -6.95 4.19 10.60
CA ALA A 84 -7.46 4.68 11.87
C ALA A 84 -7.66 3.52 12.86
N THR A 85 -7.89 3.86 14.13
CA THR A 85 -8.08 2.86 15.20
C THR A 85 -9.41 2.12 15.12
N THR A 86 -10.40 2.67 14.40
CA THR A 86 -11.73 2.06 14.26
C THR A 86 -12.09 1.78 12.80
N PRO A 87 -12.85 0.70 12.53
CA PRO A 87 -13.38 0.41 11.19
C PRO A 87 -14.27 1.53 10.65
N ALA A 88 -15.05 2.19 11.49
CA ALA A 88 -15.92 3.31 11.09
C ALA A 88 -15.09 4.50 10.57
N ALA A 89 -14.04 4.89 11.28
CA ALA A 89 -13.16 5.97 10.85
C ALA A 89 -12.41 5.62 9.56
N ASN A 90 -12.02 4.35 9.37
CA ASN A 90 -11.40 3.89 8.11
C ASN A 90 -12.37 4.01 6.92
N ARG A 91 -13.64 3.66 7.09
CA ARG A 91 -14.66 3.83 6.04
C ARG A 91 -14.99 5.29 5.75
N ALA A 92 -14.92 6.15 6.75
CA ALA A 92 -15.19 7.59 6.63
C ALA A 92 -14.00 8.41 6.08
N MET A 93 -12.85 7.82 5.83
CA MET A 93 -11.61 8.50 5.46
C MET A 93 -11.70 9.35 4.18
N GLY A 94 -12.60 9.01 3.25
CA GLY A 94 -12.67 9.66 1.95
C GLY A 94 -11.46 9.32 1.06
N ARG A 95 -10.96 10.32 0.32
CA ARG A 95 -9.71 10.23 -0.45
C ARG A 95 -8.51 10.59 0.44
N PHE A 96 -7.38 9.89 0.25
CA PHE A 96 -6.17 10.21 0.99
C PHE A 96 -5.45 11.41 0.36
N ARG A 97 -5.48 12.54 1.04
CA ARG A 97 -4.98 13.84 0.56
C ARG A 97 -4.13 14.57 1.61
N PRO A 98 -2.95 14.05 2.00
CA PRO A 98 -2.05 14.75 2.93
C PRO A 98 -1.36 15.91 2.19
N LEU A 99 -2.06 17.04 2.03
CA LEU A 99 -1.68 18.11 1.11
C LEU A 99 -0.32 18.73 1.43
N SER A 100 0.11 18.78 2.70
CA SER A 100 1.45 19.27 3.05
C SER A 100 2.54 18.38 2.43
N ALA A 101 2.40 17.06 2.56
CA ALA A 101 3.34 16.12 1.96
C ALA A 101 3.22 16.10 0.43
N VAL A 102 2.00 16.15 -0.12
CA VAL A 102 1.77 16.20 -1.57
C VAL A 102 2.49 17.42 -2.18
N ASN A 103 2.33 18.61 -1.60
CA ASN A 103 2.97 19.82 -2.09
C ASN A 103 4.50 19.70 -2.09
N GLU A 104 5.09 19.10 -1.05
CA GLU A 104 6.54 18.89 -0.97
C GLU A 104 7.05 18.02 -2.14
N TRP A 105 6.33 16.95 -2.48
CA TRP A 105 6.69 16.09 -3.60
C TRP A 105 6.49 16.79 -4.96
N LEU A 106 5.39 17.54 -5.13
CA LEU A 106 5.13 18.31 -6.36
C LEU A 106 6.19 19.37 -6.62
N GLN A 107 6.65 20.09 -5.57
CA GLN A 107 7.70 21.10 -5.68
C GLN A 107 9.04 20.50 -6.13
N ARG A 108 9.29 19.22 -5.84
CA ARG A 108 10.47 18.47 -6.29
C ARG A 108 10.31 17.81 -7.66
N GLY A 109 9.19 18.05 -8.33
CA GLY A 109 8.92 17.54 -9.66
C GLY A 109 8.36 16.12 -9.72
N TYR A 110 7.93 15.53 -8.58
CA TYR A 110 7.27 14.23 -8.58
C TYR A 110 5.78 14.33 -8.84
N ALA A 111 5.25 13.41 -9.63
CA ALA A 111 3.83 13.12 -9.59
C ALA A 111 3.49 12.26 -8.35
N VAL A 112 2.31 12.47 -7.77
CA VAL A 112 1.85 11.74 -6.58
C VAL A 112 0.61 10.94 -6.93
N LEU A 113 0.63 9.64 -6.64
CA LEU A 113 -0.51 8.74 -6.81
C LEU A 113 -0.92 8.20 -5.44
N ALA A 114 -2.07 8.61 -4.96
CA ALA A 114 -2.59 8.27 -3.64
C ALA A 114 -3.77 7.30 -3.76
N PRO A 115 -3.54 5.97 -3.82
CA PRO A 115 -4.60 4.99 -3.79
C PRO A 115 -5.27 4.96 -2.42
N VAL A 116 -6.59 4.79 -2.42
CA VAL A 116 -7.36 4.35 -1.25
C VAL A 116 -7.54 2.85 -1.36
N ARG A 117 -6.99 2.09 -0.42
CA ARG A 117 -7.03 0.62 -0.48
C ARG A 117 -8.46 0.09 -0.33
N ARG A 118 -8.71 -1.14 -0.81
CA ARG A 118 -10.04 -1.80 -0.75
C ARG A 118 -10.61 -1.83 0.66
N GLY A 119 -11.89 -1.47 0.78
CA GLY A 119 -12.62 -1.40 2.05
C GLY A 119 -12.48 -0.07 2.78
N TYR A 120 -11.60 0.83 2.32
CA TYR A 120 -11.40 2.14 2.93
C TYR A 120 -12.11 3.24 2.12
N GLY A 121 -12.62 4.23 2.83
CA GLY A 121 -13.08 5.51 2.32
C GLY A 121 -13.69 5.46 0.93
N ALA A 122 -13.11 6.21 0.00
CA ALA A 122 -13.64 6.36 -1.35
C ALA A 122 -13.62 5.06 -2.18
N SER A 123 -12.78 4.06 -1.84
CA SER A 123 -12.77 2.76 -2.52
C SER A 123 -13.90 1.84 -2.06
N GLY A 124 -14.47 2.11 -0.88
CA GLY A 124 -15.57 1.32 -0.34
C GLY A 124 -15.26 -0.16 -0.14
N GLY A 125 -16.32 -0.96 -0.06
CA GLY A 125 -16.24 -2.40 0.16
C GLY A 125 -16.58 -2.83 1.59
N ALA A 126 -17.05 -4.06 1.74
CA ALA A 126 -17.48 -4.60 3.03
C ALA A 126 -16.31 -4.99 3.94
N VAL A 127 -15.19 -5.37 3.35
CA VAL A 127 -14.02 -5.91 4.04
C VAL A 127 -12.76 -5.15 3.63
N PHE A 128 -11.91 -4.81 4.61
CA PHE A 128 -10.61 -4.23 4.35
C PHE A 128 -9.69 -5.29 3.73
N GLY A 129 -9.19 -5.00 2.51
CA GLY A 129 -8.34 -5.92 1.76
C GLY A 129 -7.06 -6.31 2.49
N ASP A 130 -6.54 -5.40 3.32
CA ASP A 130 -5.32 -5.56 4.11
C ASP A 130 -5.58 -5.89 5.60
N SER A 131 -6.71 -6.50 5.93
CA SER A 131 -6.99 -6.91 7.31
C SER A 131 -6.03 -8.01 7.79
N TYR A 132 -5.43 -7.81 8.97
CA TYR A 132 -4.62 -8.84 9.65
C TYR A 132 -5.42 -9.72 10.63
N GLY A 133 -6.75 -9.56 10.68
CA GLY A 133 -7.60 -10.28 11.63
C GLY A 133 -7.61 -9.64 13.02
N SER A 134 -7.27 -10.39 14.06
CA SER A 134 -7.29 -9.93 15.44
C SER A 134 -5.92 -10.00 16.12
N CYS A 135 -5.75 -9.28 17.25
CA CYS A 135 -4.53 -9.35 18.06
C CYS A 135 -4.21 -10.77 18.58
N ALA A 136 -5.24 -11.57 18.87
CA ALA A 136 -5.04 -12.92 19.38
C ALA A 136 -4.50 -13.89 18.32
N ARG A 137 -4.80 -13.65 17.06
CA ARG A 137 -4.34 -14.45 15.91
C ARG A 137 -4.09 -13.55 14.70
N PRO A 138 -3.01 -12.75 14.71
CA PRO A 138 -2.73 -11.84 13.61
C PRO A 138 -2.14 -12.57 12.41
N ASP A 139 -2.69 -12.29 11.24
CA ASP A 139 -2.14 -12.73 9.95
C ASP A 139 -1.56 -11.49 9.22
N PHE A 140 -0.34 -11.14 9.61
CA PHE A 140 0.36 -10.01 8.98
C PHE A 140 0.78 -10.27 7.54
N ARG A 141 0.99 -11.55 7.16
CA ARG A 141 1.29 -11.92 5.78
C ARG A 141 0.10 -11.61 4.87
N ARG A 142 -1.09 -12.06 5.24
CA ARG A 142 -2.33 -11.75 4.52
C ARG A 142 -2.55 -10.24 4.40
N ALA A 143 -2.29 -9.49 5.48
CA ALA A 143 -2.40 -8.04 5.46
C ALA A 143 -1.42 -7.40 4.47
N GLY A 144 -0.18 -7.89 4.44
CA GLY A 144 0.84 -7.44 3.49
C GLY A 144 0.46 -7.75 2.04
N GLU A 145 0.02 -8.97 1.76
CA GLU A 145 -0.45 -9.40 0.45
C GLU A 145 -1.62 -8.55 -0.04
N GLY A 146 -2.63 -8.37 0.82
CA GLY A 146 -3.81 -7.57 0.47
C GLY A 146 -3.49 -6.11 0.19
N GLY A 147 -2.64 -5.49 1.01
CA GLY A 147 -2.18 -4.11 0.77
C GLY A 147 -1.31 -3.98 -0.49
N ALA A 148 -0.41 -4.94 -0.71
CA ALA A 148 0.47 -4.97 -1.88
C ALA A 148 -0.31 -5.09 -3.20
N LEU A 149 -1.39 -5.87 -3.23
CA LEU A 149 -2.24 -5.99 -4.43
C LEU A 149 -2.81 -4.64 -4.89
N ASP A 150 -3.28 -3.82 -3.96
CA ASP A 150 -3.85 -2.51 -4.28
C ASP A 150 -2.77 -1.52 -4.77
N LEU A 151 -1.58 -1.57 -4.16
CA LEU A 151 -0.45 -0.76 -4.58
C LEU A 151 0.07 -1.22 -5.95
N LEU A 152 0.17 -2.53 -6.19
CA LEU A 152 0.61 -3.08 -7.47
C LEU A 152 -0.34 -2.67 -8.60
N ALA A 153 -1.65 -2.79 -8.41
CA ALA A 153 -2.63 -2.33 -9.38
C ALA A 153 -2.47 -0.83 -9.71
N THR A 154 -2.14 -0.01 -8.69
CA THR A 154 -1.85 1.41 -8.91
C THR A 154 -0.57 1.59 -9.75
N VAL A 155 0.48 0.81 -9.49
CA VAL A 155 1.74 0.85 -10.25
C VAL A 155 1.51 0.41 -11.70
N ASP A 156 0.78 -0.69 -11.91
CA ASP A 156 0.51 -1.19 -13.26
C ASP A 156 -0.28 -0.16 -14.08
N TRP A 157 -1.29 0.47 -13.46
CA TRP A 157 -2.00 1.57 -14.09
C TRP A 157 -1.09 2.78 -14.34
N ALA A 158 -0.24 3.16 -13.38
CA ALA A 158 0.68 4.30 -13.52
C ALA A 158 1.64 4.14 -14.70
N LYS A 159 2.15 2.93 -14.92
CA LYS A 159 3.06 2.60 -16.03
C LYS A 159 2.40 2.74 -17.41
N THR A 160 1.07 2.80 -17.50
CA THR A 160 0.35 3.09 -18.75
C THR A 160 0.20 4.59 -19.01
N GLN A 161 0.57 5.45 -18.06
CA GLN A 161 0.42 6.89 -18.20
C GLN A 161 1.65 7.48 -18.91
N PRO A 162 1.48 8.18 -20.05
CA PRO A 162 2.62 8.65 -20.87
C PRO A 162 3.45 9.74 -20.19
N ASP A 163 2.90 10.42 -19.18
CA ASP A 163 3.54 11.49 -18.44
C ASP A 163 4.28 11.01 -17.17
N LEU A 164 4.34 9.69 -16.91
CA LEU A 164 5.04 9.09 -15.77
C LEU A 164 6.21 8.22 -16.25
N ASP A 165 7.39 8.40 -15.66
CA ASP A 165 8.57 7.58 -15.99
C ASP A 165 8.45 6.20 -15.36
N PRO A 166 8.27 5.10 -16.12
CA PRO A 166 8.04 3.77 -15.58
C PRO A 166 9.24 3.20 -14.80
N ARG A 167 10.42 3.81 -14.92
CA ARG A 167 11.67 3.35 -14.31
C ARG A 167 12.11 4.21 -13.12
N ARG A 168 11.38 5.27 -12.76
CA ARG A 168 11.82 6.26 -11.76
C ARG A 168 10.68 6.56 -10.78
N TRP A 169 10.42 5.62 -9.85
CA TRP A 169 9.35 5.77 -8.89
C TRP A 169 9.66 5.20 -7.52
N LEU A 170 8.92 5.66 -6.52
CA LEU A 170 9.10 5.33 -5.12
C LEU A 170 7.80 4.79 -4.50
N LEU A 171 7.94 3.92 -3.51
CA LEU A 171 6.87 3.64 -2.56
C LEU A 171 7.03 4.55 -1.34
N VAL A 172 6.01 5.31 -1.03
CA VAL A 172 5.94 6.17 0.16
C VAL A 172 4.70 5.76 0.95
N GLY A 173 4.87 5.41 2.22
CA GLY A 173 3.72 4.97 2.98
C GLY A 173 3.82 5.31 4.46
N GLN A 174 2.66 5.52 5.09
CA GLN A 174 2.55 5.78 6.52
C GLN A 174 1.86 4.61 7.23
N SER A 175 2.37 4.20 8.40
CA SER A 175 1.74 3.21 9.27
C SER A 175 1.49 1.89 8.53
N ALA A 176 0.25 1.43 8.47
CA ALA A 176 -0.16 0.28 7.65
C ALA A 176 0.20 0.43 6.17
N GLY A 177 0.21 1.66 5.64
CA GLY A 177 0.67 1.95 4.28
C GLY A 177 2.18 1.81 4.12
N GLY A 178 2.96 2.19 5.13
CA GLY A 178 4.41 1.95 5.18
C GLY A 178 4.73 0.46 5.21
N PHE A 179 4.01 -0.30 6.03
CA PHE A 179 4.10 -1.76 6.05
C PHE A 179 3.76 -2.39 4.69
N ALA A 180 2.64 -1.98 4.06
CA ALA A 180 2.25 -2.47 2.74
C ALA A 180 3.29 -2.13 1.67
N SER A 181 3.92 -0.95 1.74
CA SER A 181 4.99 -0.52 0.84
C SER A 181 6.24 -1.39 0.97
N ILE A 182 6.68 -1.69 2.19
CA ILE A 182 7.80 -2.61 2.44
C ILE A 182 7.45 -4.02 1.93
N TYR A 183 6.24 -4.50 2.22
CA TYR A 183 5.80 -5.82 1.76
C TYR A 183 5.79 -5.91 0.24
N MET A 184 5.21 -4.92 -0.45
CA MET A 184 5.16 -4.86 -1.92
C MET A 184 6.56 -4.85 -2.55
N ALA A 185 7.53 -4.16 -1.95
CA ALA A 185 8.90 -4.13 -2.46
C ALA A 185 9.54 -5.52 -2.54
N SER A 186 9.07 -6.50 -1.75
CA SER A 186 9.54 -7.89 -1.81
C SER A 186 9.14 -8.64 -3.09
N ALA A 187 8.19 -8.11 -3.87
CA ALA A 187 7.85 -8.60 -5.19
C ALA A 187 8.84 -8.10 -6.28
N ARG A 188 9.77 -7.22 -5.93
CA ARG A 188 10.77 -6.61 -6.85
C ARG A 188 10.16 -5.95 -8.08
N PRO A 189 9.18 -5.05 -7.92
CA PRO A 189 8.55 -4.43 -9.07
C PRO A 189 9.58 -3.59 -9.83
N GLU A 190 9.59 -3.74 -11.16
CA GLU A 190 10.52 -3.05 -12.03
C GLU A 190 10.36 -1.53 -11.95
N GLY A 191 11.47 -0.79 -11.90
CA GLY A 191 11.51 0.67 -11.84
C GLY A 191 11.34 1.25 -10.43
N LEU A 192 11.07 0.43 -9.41
CA LEU A 192 11.11 0.87 -8.02
C LEU A 192 12.55 1.22 -7.64
N VAL A 193 12.76 2.44 -7.11
CA VAL A 193 14.08 2.96 -6.73
C VAL A 193 14.32 2.88 -5.23
N ALA A 194 13.33 3.17 -4.42
CA ALA A 194 13.42 3.09 -2.96
C ALA A 194 12.03 3.00 -2.30
N VAL A 195 12.02 2.65 -1.00
CA VAL A 195 10.84 2.71 -0.14
C VAL A 195 11.08 3.72 0.98
N LEU A 196 10.15 4.64 1.18
CA LEU A 196 10.14 5.59 2.30
C LEU A 196 8.97 5.24 3.21
N ALA A 197 9.26 4.60 4.33
CA ALA A 197 8.26 4.07 5.25
C ALA A 197 8.21 4.92 6.53
N PHE A 198 7.14 5.67 6.69
CA PHE A 198 6.90 6.53 7.84
C PHE A 198 6.05 5.81 8.88
N ALA A 199 6.62 5.62 10.06
CA ALA A 199 6.03 4.85 11.14
C ALA A 199 5.43 3.51 10.66
N PRO A 200 6.18 2.70 9.86
CA PRO A 200 5.63 1.47 9.29
C PRO A 200 5.31 0.45 10.36
N GLY A 201 4.15 -0.21 10.24
CA GLY A 201 3.76 -1.28 11.14
C GLY A 201 2.27 -1.60 11.09
N ARG A 202 1.89 -2.58 11.91
CA ARG A 202 0.51 -3.04 12.10
C ARG A 202 0.27 -3.37 13.57
N GLY A 203 -1.01 -3.41 13.96
CA GLY A 203 -1.40 -3.84 15.29
C GLY A 203 -1.22 -2.80 16.41
N GLY A 204 -1.00 -1.52 16.09
CA GLY A 204 -0.88 -0.47 17.09
C GLY A 204 -2.15 -0.32 17.93
N ARG A 205 -1.97 -0.09 19.25
CA ARG A 205 -3.04 0.00 20.27
C ARG A 205 -2.85 1.21 21.17
N PRO A 206 -2.78 2.45 20.63
CA PRO A 206 -2.38 3.62 21.40
C PRO A 206 -3.30 3.93 22.59
N ASP A 207 -4.58 3.50 22.54
CA ASP A 207 -5.55 3.78 23.60
C ASP A 207 -5.42 2.82 24.80
N THR A 208 -4.89 1.61 24.61
CA THR A 208 -4.82 0.57 25.64
C THR A 208 -3.40 0.13 25.99
N HIS A 209 -2.49 0.19 25.02
CA HIS A 209 -1.09 -0.25 25.16
C HIS A 209 -0.21 0.71 24.34
N PRO A 210 0.02 1.95 24.78
CA PRO A 210 0.79 2.94 24.06
C PRO A 210 2.22 2.45 23.78
N GLY A 211 2.62 2.48 22.49
CA GLY A 211 3.92 2.01 22.03
C GLY A 211 4.07 0.50 21.89
N GLU A 212 3.08 -0.27 22.32
CA GLU A 212 3.13 -1.74 22.34
C GLU A 212 2.07 -2.34 21.38
N PRO A 213 2.41 -2.61 20.12
CA PRO A 213 1.48 -3.20 19.16
C PRO A 213 1.20 -4.69 19.45
N CYS A 214 0.18 -5.23 18.78
CA CYS A 214 -0.11 -6.66 18.80
C CYS A 214 1.07 -7.47 18.22
N ALA A 215 1.44 -8.56 18.91
CA ALA A 215 2.36 -9.58 18.40
C ALA A 215 3.59 -8.99 17.66
N PRO A 216 4.39 -8.13 18.31
CA PRO A 216 5.51 -7.46 17.65
C PRO A 216 6.55 -8.44 17.10
N ASP A 217 6.76 -9.59 17.76
CA ASP A 217 7.69 -10.63 17.31
C ASP A 217 7.25 -11.29 16.00
N ALA A 218 5.95 -11.54 15.84
CA ALA A 218 5.42 -12.10 14.59
C ALA A 218 5.62 -11.13 13.41
N LEU A 219 5.49 -9.83 13.65
CA LEU A 219 5.75 -8.84 12.62
C LEU A 219 7.24 -8.68 12.34
N ALA A 220 8.11 -8.77 13.35
CA ALA A 220 9.57 -8.82 13.18
C ALA A 220 10.00 -10.02 12.31
N GLN A 221 9.45 -11.20 12.59
CA GLN A 221 9.69 -12.41 11.79
C GLN A 221 9.22 -12.24 10.34
N LEU A 222 8.08 -11.60 10.11
CA LEU A 222 7.63 -11.31 8.75
C LEU A 222 8.59 -10.36 8.03
N PHE A 223 9.03 -9.27 8.66
CA PHE A 223 10.02 -8.36 8.07
C PHE A 223 11.32 -9.08 7.73
N ALA A 224 11.83 -9.93 8.63
CA ALA A 224 13.01 -10.76 8.35
C ALA A 224 12.77 -11.70 7.15
N SER A 225 11.58 -12.32 7.04
CA SER A 225 11.28 -13.28 5.98
C SER A 225 11.20 -12.65 4.58
N ILE A 226 10.83 -11.37 4.48
CA ILE A 226 10.70 -10.65 3.21
C ILE A 226 11.95 -9.85 2.84
N ALA A 227 12.77 -9.46 3.80
CA ALA A 227 13.95 -8.63 3.60
C ALA A 227 14.89 -9.12 2.48
N PRO A 228 15.25 -10.43 2.38
CA PRO A 228 16.15 -10.91 1.32
C PRO A 228 15.63 -10.71 -0.10
N ARG A 229 14.33 -10.51 -0.24
CA ARG A 229 13.69 -10.28 -1.54
C ARG A 229 13.59 -8.80 -1.92
N ILE A 230 13.89 -7.87 -1.01
CA ILE A 230 13.81 -6.44 -1.27
C ILE A 230 15.15 -5.96 -1.85
N ALA A 231 15.14 -5.59 -3.13
CA ALA A 231 16.35 -5.21 -3.86
C ALA A 231 16.74 -3.73 -3.67
N VAL A 232 15.81 -2.89 -3.22
CA VAL A 232 15.99 -1.44 -3.08
C VAL A 232 16.17 -1.04 -1.62
N PRO A 233 16.81 0.11 -1.32
CA PRO A 233 16.95 0.59 0.04
C PRO A 233 15.62 1.06 0.62
N VAL A 234 15.46 0.90 1.94
CA VAL A 234 14.26 1.26 2.70
C VAL A 234 14.61 2.26 3.79
N LEU A 235 14.00 3.44 3.75
CA LEU A 235 14.03 4.38 4.87
C LEU A 235 12.89 4.05 5.85
N TRP A 236 13.25 3.79 7.12
CA TRP A 236 12.33 3.65 8.24
C TRP A 236 12.37 4.93 9.07
N PHE A 237 11.26 5.63 9.16
CA PHE A 237 11.21 6.93 9.82
C PHE A 237 10.15 6.96 10.92
N TYR A 238 10.55 7.24 12.17
CA TYR A 238 9.65 7.30 13.32
C TYR A 238 9.90 8.53 14.18
N ALA A 239 8.92 8.89 15.02
CA ALA A 239 9.14 9.76 16.16
C ALA A 239 9.37 8.94 17.44
N ARG A 240 10.18 9.48 18.37
CA ARG A 240 10.52 8.79 19.62
C ARG A 240 9.29 8.50 20.50
N ASN A 241 8.28 9.36 20.44
CA ASN A 241 7.06 9.26 21.22
C ASN A 241 5.89 8.65 20.43
N ASP A 242 6.16 7.85 19.42
CA ASP A 242 5.09 7.17 18.68
C ASP A 242 4.36 6.18 19.61
N GLU A 243 3.08 6.48 19.90
CA GLU A 243 2.24 5.64 20.78
C GLU A 243 1.66 4.42 20.07
N PHE A 244 1.78 4.31 18.75
CA PHE A 244 1.41 3.09 18.02
C PHE A 244 2.56 2.08 18.02
N PHE A 245 3.79 2.58 17.79
CA PHE A 245 5.00 1.76 17.67
C PHE A 245 6.14 2.43 18.42
N GLY A 246 6.31 2.09 19.70
CA GLY A 246 7.32 2.70 20.56
C GLY A 246 8.75 2.33 20.17
N PRO A 247 9.76 3.03 20.73
CA PRO A 247 11.16 2.85 20.36
C PRO A 247 11.73 1.42 20.46
N PRO A 248 11.31 0.56 21.40
CA PRO A 248 11.76 -0.82 21.42
C PRO A 248 11.35 -1.58 20.16
N VAL A 249 10.09 -1.41 19.74
CA VAL A 249 9.51 -2.09 18.57
C VAL A 249 10.10 -1.56 17.26
N GLN A 250 10.31 -0.24 17.15
CA GLN A 250 10.96 0.39 16.00
C GLN A 250 12.33 -0.25 15.73
N ARG A 251 13.15 -0.36 16.78
CA ARG A 251 14.49 -0.97 16.69
C ARG A 251 14.41 -2.47 16.40
N GLN A 252 13.52 -3.18 17.06
CA GLN A 252 13.33 -4.63 16.85
C GLN A 252 12.98 -4.96 15.40
N TRP A 253 12.00 -4.26 14.83
CA TRP A 253 11.55 -4.52 13.46
C TRP A 253 12.63 -4.16 12.42
N PHE A 254 13.28 -3.01 12.60
CA PHE A 254 14.36 -2.63 11.71
C PHE A 254 15.57 -3.58 11.82
N ALA A 255 15.96 -3.99 13.04
CA ALA A 255 17.04 -4.94 13.24
C ALA A 255 16.70 -6.31 12.61
N ALA A 256 15.48 -6.81 12.76
CA ALA A 256 15.04 -8.04 12.13
C ALA A 256 15.13 -7.97 10.60
N PHE A 257 14.71 -6.85 10.00
CA PHE A 257 14.84 -6.58 8.59
C PHE A 257 16.33 -6.54 8.15
N GLN A 258 17.15 -5.76 8.86
CA GLN A 258 18.57 -5.55 8.50
C GLN A 258 19.41 -6.84 8.66
N ASN A 259 19.23 -7.57 9.77
CA ASN A 259 19.95 -8.82 10.02
C ASN A 259 19.63 -9.92 9.00
N ALA A 260 18.46 -9.84 8.38
CA ALA A 260 18.07 -10.74 7.28
C ALA A 260 18.53 -10.26 5.89
N GLY A 261 19.38 -9.23 5.80
CA GLY A 261 19.95 -8.72 4.55
C GLY A 261 19.19 -7.57 3.92
N GLY A 262 18.18 -7.02 4.58
CA GLY A 262 17.50 -5.81 4.13
C GLY A 262 18.41 -4.59 4.19
N ARG A 263 18.45 -3.79 3.13
CA ARG A 263 19.23 -2.54 3.06
C ARG A 263 18.38 -1.34 3.43
N GLY A 264 18.93 -0.42 4.21
CA GLY A 264 18.19 0.81 4.54
C GLY A 264 18.71 1.48 5.81
N GLU A 265 17.95 2.47 6.25
CA GLU A 265 18.28 3.31 7.40
C GLU A 265 17.08 3.46 8.33
N LEU A 266 17.34 3.50 9.64
CA LEU A 266 16.37 3.84 10.67
C LEU A 266 16.64 5.26 11.18
N VAL A 267 15.67 6.15 10.96
CA VAL A 267 15.69 7.51 11.49
C VAL A 267 14.61 7.65 12.57
N VAL A 268 15.02 8.02 13.77
CA VAL A 268 14.10 8.29 14.89
C VAL A 268 14.29 9.73 15.33
N VAL A 269 13.28 10.58 15.02
CA VAL A 269 13.32 12.01 15.39
C VAL A 269 12.89 12.22 16.86
N PRO A 270 13.22 13.38 17.45
CA PRO A 270 12.72 13.79 18.76
C PRO A 270 11.19 13.69 18.86
N PRO A 271 10.61 13.77 20.07
CA PRO A 271 9.17 13.71 20.27
C PRO A 271 8.42 14.65 19.35
N PHE A 272 7.42 14.13 18.65
CA PHE A 272 6.57 14.88 17.73
C PHE A 272 5.26 15.29 18.42
N PRO A 273 4.84 16.58 18.34
CA PRO A 273 3.83 17.14 19.24
C PRO A 273 2.38 16.72 18.91
N THR A 274 2.13 16.16 17.74
CA THR A 274 0.76 15.86 17.28
C THR A 274 0.53 14.40 16.99
N ALA A 275 -0.75 13.99 16.93
CA ALA A 275 -1.18 12.65 16.57
C ALA A 275 -0.39 11.54 17.30
N ARG A 276 -0.12 11.75 18.61
CA ARG A 276 0.58 10.77 19.47
C ARG A 276 1.95 10.34 18.92
N GLY A 277 2.68 11.28 18.29
CA GLY A 277 3.95 10.97 17.62
C GLY A 277 3.83 10.27 16.27
N HIS A 278 2.65 9.75 15.93
CA HIS A 278 2.45 8.89 14.75
C HIS A 278 2.20 9.65 13.44
N GLY A 279 1.78 10.93 13.52
CA GLY A 279 1.36 11.74 12.37
C GLY A 279 2.48 12.54 11.68
N VAL A 280 3.73 12.19 11.90
CA VAL A 280 4.88 12.97 11.41
C VAL A 280 4.87 13.19 9.89
N PHE A 281 4.43 12.20 9.11
CA PHE A 281 4.41 12.29 7.65
C PHE A 281 3.39 13.30 7.12
N THR A 282 2.17 13.33 7.68
CA THR A 282 1.03 14.05 7.10
C THR A 282 0.93 15.52 7.49
N SER A 283 1.66 15.96 8.52
CA SER A 283 1.58 17.33 9.04
C SER A 283 2.59 18.26 8.40
N ALA A 284 2.28 19.56 8.35
CA ALA A 284 3.20 20.57 7.83
C ALA A 284 4.51 20.64 8.64
N ILE A 285 4.44 20.54 9.98
CA ILE A 285 5.64 20.49 10.83
C ILE A 285 6.44 19.21 10.54
N GLY A 286 5.77 18.08 10.32
CA GLY A 286 6.44 16.83 10.01
C GLY A 286 7.21 16.89 8.70
N VAL A 287 6.71 17.60 7.68
CA VAL A 287 7.42 17.84 6.41
C VAL A 287 8.80 18.46 6.66
N THR A 288 8.92 19.45 7.54
CA THR A 288 10.22 20.08 7.84
C THR A 288 11.22 19.14 8.54
N LEU A 289 10.72 18.08 9.19
CA LEU A 289 11.56 17.08 9.85
C LEU A 289 12.00 15.98 8.90
N TRP A 290 11.10 15.45 8.10
CA TRP A 290 11.44 14.30 7.26
C TRP A 290 12.12 14.70 5.93
N THR A 291 11.90 15.90 5.41
CA THR A 291 12.54 16.35 4.17
C THR A 291 14.07 16.28 4.22
N PRO A 292 14.78 16.84 5.24
CA PRO A 292 16.24 16.72 5.31
C PRO A 292 16.70 15.27 5.51
N ALA A 293 15.93 14.45 6.23
CA ALA A 293 16.26 13.04 6.43
C ALA A 293 16.18 12.25 5.13
N VAL A 294 15.14 12.47 4.31
CA VAL A 294 15.02 11.85 2.98
C VAL A 294 16.13 12.32 2.06
N ALA A 295 16.49 13.62 2.06
CA ALA A 295 17.62 14.14 1.30
C ALA A 295 18.95 13.45 1.68
N THR A 296 19.18 13.24 2.97
CA THR A 296 20.37 12.53 3.46
C THR A 296 20.35 11.07 3.02
N PHE A 297 19.22 10.39 3.15
CA PHE A 297 19.03 9.01 2.71
C PHE A 297 19.27 8.85 1.19
N PHE A 298 18.78 9.77 0.37
CA PHE A 298 19.01 9.71 -1.07
C PHE A 298 20.50 9.83 -1.40
N ARG A 299 21.22 10.73 -0.73
CA ARG A 299 22.69 10.85 -0.91
C ARG A 299 23.43 9.60 -0.44
N SER A 300 23.11 9.07 0.75
CA SER A 300 23.80 7.89 1.32
C SER A 300 23.57 6.63 0.48
N GLN A 301 22.40 6.49 -0.12
CA GLN A 301 22.04 5.35 -0.96
C GLN A 301 22.32 5.57 -2.46
N VAL A 302 22.90 6.71 -2.84
CA VAL A 302 23.22 7.07 -4.23
C VAL A 302 21.98 7.00 -5.14
N ILE A 303 20.86 7.54 -4.64
CA ILE A 303 19.59 7.58 -5.38
C ILE A 303 19.60 8.79 -6.31
N ASP A 304 19.62 8.52 -7.63
CA ASP A 304 19.59 9.54 -8.69
C ASP A 304 18.15 10.00 -8.98
N LEU A 305 17.53 10.65 -7.99
CA LEU A 305 16.21 11.27 -8.09
C LEU A 305 16.22 12.63 -7.38
N PRO A 306 15.37 13.60 -7.79
CA PRO A 306 15.31 14.92 -7.16
C PRO A 306 14.92 14.85 -5.68
N PHE A 307 15.85 15.29 -4.80
CA PHE A 307 15.49 15.47 -3.38
C PHE A 307 16.43 16.43 -2.63
#